data_9fca7424c1da602e7b8e3274b258b0f7
#
_entry.id   9fca7424c1da602e7b8e3274b258b0f7
#
_cell.length_a   1.000
_cell.length_b   1.000
_cell.length_c   1.000
_cell.angle_alpha   90.00
_cell.angle_beta   90.00
_cell.angle_gamma   90.00
#
_symmetry.space_group_name_H-M   'P 1'
#
loop_
_entity.id
_entity.type
_entity.pdbx_description
1 polymer ?
#
loop_
_entity_poly.entity_id
_entity_poly.type
_entity_poly.pdbx_seq_one_letter_code
_entity_poly.pdbx_strand_id
1 'polypeptide(L)'
;MFLPREKKILHLLYKNENKFTTSQIAAELKVSPRTIKADIKKIREILEKNSCSIKTKQGVGLWLYYDEAGEQFLQSVLYEMKDSYISSDVRKYYVAAYLLLHNKKYISMESIANLLYVSKGTIVNDVSELISFWEKFGITFIKKVKYGIKAEGSETQIRWALTDVLKKVGGKSGRIENEKIQTLFTKVRLESLKRIIRLAENRFHFVLTDISFDELLIQLAILITRVQMGCVTEPEEKKKQASEGRKAWFVSRYILEQIYEQLDVEIPESEITFLMTCLLAVRYQIPMTKEKDREKTRAREPQMFDDIMSLLQEVDEQYQLQLEEDSELACALFDHLECMVHRFQSMMYLENPILDAVKKEMFYEYEIASYLISKFGQKYGLETTEDEIGYVSFHIGAAIERARQKMKKNLSVTIICMTGIGTSQFVSMKLKRLFPEIEIKQIISGNQADSLEPEAQDFVISTVPIYKEGIEVLHVSSVLSETDIQRIRKYIQKKTSHLQEENTEYFYLKKFLNSSISIMNCDLKSKEEVIKLLGGRMISEGYVDEGYIQSVFEREELSETSVGSLVAIPHAFEGHIRK
;
A
#
# COMPACT_ATOMS: atom_id res chain seq x y z
N MET A 1 38.19 -13.49 -22.35
CA MET A 1 37.02 -13.02 -21.57
C MET A 1 37.31 -11.59 -21.13
N PHE A 2 36.39 -10.64 -21.36
CA PHE A 2 36.57 -9.25 -20.95
C PHE A 2 36.36 -9.07 -19.47
N LEU A 3 37.18 -8.22 -18.85
CA LEU A 3 36.98 -7.76 -17.49
C LEU A 3 35.79 -6.78 -17.43
N PRO A 4 35.16 -6.60 -16.27
CA PRO A 4 33.98 -5.76 -16.12
C PRO A 4 34.16 -4.32 -16.62
N ARG A 5 35.29 -3.70 -16.30
CA ARG A 5 35.62 -2.36 -16.77
C ARG A 5 35.85 -2.30 -18.27
N GLU A 6 36.45 -3.36 -18.85
CA GLU A 6 36.65 -3.51 -20.27
C GLU A 6 35.32 -3.61 -21.03
N LYS A 7 34.33 -4.38 -20.49
CA LYS A 7 32.96 -4.42 -21.01
C LYS A 7 32.25 -3.05 -20.93
N LYS A 8 32.45 -2.26 -19.86
CA LYS A 8 31.90 -0.89 -19.78
C LYS A 8 32.50 0.04 -20.85
N ILE A 9 33.77 -0.05 -21.09
CA ILE A 9 34.41 0.70 -22.18
C ILE A 9 33.79 0.33 -23.52
N LEU A 10 33.61 -0.96 -23.78
CA LEU A 10 32.97 -1.46 -25.01
C LEU A 10 31.54 -0.95 -25.14
N HIS A 11 30.77 -0.97 -24.06
CA HIS A 11 29.38 -0.47 -24.05
C HIS A 11 29.30 1.03 -24.34
N LEU A 12 30.18 1.85 -23.75
CA LEU A 12 30.26 3.28 -24.03
C LEU A 12 30.57 3.55 -25.51
N LEU A 13 31.50 2.76 -26.10
CA LEU A 13 31.90 2.90 -27.50
C LEU A 13 30.85 2.34 -28.48
N TYR A 14 30.03 1.34 -28.08
CA TYR A 14 28.99 0.73 -28.91
C TYR A 14 27.69 1.55 -28.91
N LYS A 15 27.27 2.07 -27.77
CA LYS A 15 26.00 2.78 -27.61
C LYS A 15 25.99 4.18 -28.24
N ASN A 16 27.15 4.79 -28.42
CA ASN A 16 27.26 6.15 -28.92
C ASN A 16 27.98 6.17 -30.26
N GLU A 17 27.36 6.73 -31.26
CA GLU A 17 28.01 7.07 -32.54
C GLU A 17 29.13 8.13 -32.36
N ASN A 18 29.24 8.71 -31.19
CA ASN A 18 30.22 9.71 -30.85
C ASN A 18 31.56 9.09 -30.45
N LYS A 19 32.64 9.76 -30.87
CA LYS A 19 34.01 9.37 -30.57
C LYS A 19 34.43 9.88 -29.21
N PHE A 20 34.92 9.00 -28.34
CA PHE A 20 35.35 9.33 -27.00
C PHE A 20 36.86 9.50 -26.89
N THR A 21 37.31 10.51 -26.16
CA THR A 21 38.70 10.60 -25.73
C THR A 21 38.95 9.69 -24.52
N THR A 22 40.22 9.24 -24.36
CA THR A 22 40.61 8.46 -23.16
C THR A 22 40.28 9.17 -21.84
N SER A 23 40.37 10.50 -21.85
CA SER A 23 40.08 11.34 -20.68
C SER A 23 38.58 11.38 -20.36
N GLN A 24 37.71 11.42 -21.38
CA GLN A 24 36.26 11.35 -21.20
C GLN A 24 35.83 9.98 -20.65
N ILE A 25 36.36 8.88 -21.21
CA ILE A 25 36.10 7.53 -20.68
C ILE A 25 36.62 7.41 -19.24
N ALA A 26 37.78 7.98 -18.96
CA ALA A 26 38.35 7.97 -17.61
C ALA A 26 37.49 8.74 -16.58
N ALA A 27 36.96 9.89 -16.97
CA ALA A 27 36.04 10.69 -16.14
C ALA A 27 34.73 9.93 -15.88
N GLU A 28 34.12 9.34 -16.92
CA GLU A 28 32.87 8.56 -16.84
C GLU A 28 33.03 7.35 -15.90
N LEU A 29 34.16 6.63 -16.02
CA LEU A 29 34.44 5.43 -15.22
C LEU A 29 35.16 5.73 -13.89
N LYS A 30 35.39 7.01 -13.56
CA LYS A 30 36.08 7.48 -12.34
C LYS A 30 37.45 6.79 -12.11
N VAL A 31 38.25 6.66 -13.15
CA VAL A 31 39.59 6.07 -13.11
C VAL A 31 40.61 6.96 -13.83
N SER A 32 41.91 6.64 -13.72
CA SER A 32 42.94 7.42 -14.40
C SER A 32 42.96 7.15 -15.94
N PRO A 33 43.31 8.15 -16.78
CA PRO A 33 43.48 7.93 -18.21
C PRO A 33 44.55 6.86 -18.55
N ARG A 34 45.51 6.66 -17.67
CA ARG A 34 46.54 5.61 -17.80
C ARG A 34 45.92 4.23 -17.64
N THR A 35 44.96 4.06 -16.73
CA THR A 35 44.21 2.82 -16.53
C THR A 35 43.40 2.48 -17.79
N ILE A 36 42.67 3.47 -18.34
CA ILE A 36 41.88 3.27 -19.57
C ILE A 36 42.77 2.88 -20.76
N LYS A 37 43.96 3.49 -20.92
CA LYS A 37 44.89 3.10 -21.97
C LYS A 37 45.33 1.63 -21.85
N ALA A 38 45.57 1.15 -20.63
CA ALA A 38 45.95 -0.23 -20.38
C ALA A 38 44.79 -1.20 -20.72
N ASP A 39 43.55 -0.84 -20.34
CA ASP A 39 42.36 -1.63 -20.65
C ASP A 39 42.08 -1.68 -22.15
N ILE A 40 42.16 -0.56 -22.85
CA ILE A 40 41.99 -0.48 -24.30
C ILE A 40 43.00 -1.39 -25.03
N LYS A 41 44.23 -1.49 -24.55
CA LYS A 41 45.23 -2.40 -25.15
C LYS A 41 44.77 -3.86 -25.08
N LYS A 42 44.27 -4.30 -23.90
CA LYS A 42 43.74 -5.66 -23.70
C LYS A 42 42.49 -5.91 -24.52
N ILE A 43 41.58 -4.93 -24.57
CA ILE A 43 40.36 -5.02 -25.38
C ILE A 43 40.67 -5.21 -26.84
N ARG A 44 41.66 -4.51 -27.42
CA ARG A 44 42.08 -4.64 -28.80
C ARG A 44 42.53 -6.07 -29.14
N GLU A 45 43.32 -6.69 -28.27
CA GLU A 45 43.82 -8.05 -28.44
C GLU A 45 42.71 -9.10 -28.58
N ILE A 46 41.56 -8.84 -27.89
CA ILE A 46 40.40 -9.73 -27.96
C ILE A 46 39.51 -9.39 -29.15
N LEU A 47 39.30 -8.12 -29.47
CA LEU A 47 38.45 -7.66 -30.56
C LEU A 47 39.00 -8.05 -31.94
N GLU A 48 40.31 -7.97 -32.13
CA GLU A 48 40.98 -8.34 -33.41
C GLU A 48 40.74 -9.80 -33.80
N LYS A 49 40.49 -10.68 -32.83
CA LYS A 49 40.16 -12.09 -33.05
C LYS A 49 38.68 -12.33 -33.42
N ASN A 50 37.83 -11.31 -33.34
CA ASN A 50 36.37 -11.41 -33.46
C ASN A 50 35.80 -10.36 -34.43
N SER A 51 36.50 -10.07 -35.52
CA SER A 51 36.07 -9.13 -36.59
C SER A 51 35.73 -7.71 -36.09
N CYS A 52 36.34 -7.28 -34.98
CA CYS A 52 36.14 -5.97 -34.39
C CYS A 52 37.46 -5.25 -34.15
N SER A 53 37.47 -3.92 -34.16
CA SER A 53 38.64 -3.12 -33.81
C SER A 53 38.30 -1.79 -33.16
N ILE A 54 39.16 -1.29 -32.28
CA ILE A 54 39.09 0.08 -31.79
C ILE A 54 40.00 0.96 -32.64
N LYS A 55 39.41 1.86 -33.42
CA LYS A 55 40.11 2.89 -34.17
C LYS A 55 40.39 4.10 -33.28
N THR A 56 41.55 4.74 -33.52
CA THR A 56 42.00 5.91 -32.77
C THR A 56 42.48 6.97 -33.72
N LYS A 57 42.07 8.22 -33.54
CA LYS A 57 42.63 9.37 -34.31
C LYS A 57 42.92 10.49 -33.31
N GLN A 58 44.12 11.05 -33.40
CA GLN A 58 44.55 12.14 -32.54
C GLN A 58 43.65 13.37 -32.72
N GLY A 59 43.21 13.97 -31.63
CA GLY A 59 42.27 15.10 -31.65
C GLY A 59 40.79 14.71 -31.86
N VAL A 60 40.49 13.46 -32.22
CA VAL A 60 39.12 12.98 -32.51
C VAL A 60 38.62 12.00 -31.46
N GLY A 61 39.48 11.06 -31.01
CA GLY A 61 39.12 10.06 -30.01
C GLY A 61 39.18 8.62 -30.49
N LEU A 62 38.43 7.78 -29.77
CA LEU A 62 38.32 6.33 -29.92
C LEU A 62 36.92 5.99 -30.39
N TRP A 63 36.77 4.98 -31.28
CA TRP A 63 35.47 4.42 -31.69
C TRP A 63 35.62 2.97 -32.12
N LEU A 64 34.53 2.20 -32.08
CA LEU A 64 34.48 0.83 -32.56
C LEU A 64 34.33 0.80 -34.09
N TYR A 65 34.99 -0.17 -34.72
CA TYR A 65 34.79 -0.54 -36.10
C TYR A 65 34.59 -2.06 -36.17
N TYR A 66 33.54 -2.54 -36.79
CA TYR A 66 33.14 -3.93 -36.87
C TYR A 66 32.35 -4.21 -38.14
N ASP A 67 32.38 -5.44 -38.58
CA ASP A 67 31.52 -6.00 -39.63
C ASP A 67 30.30 -6.71 -39.00
N GLU A 68 29.47 -7.37 -39.79
CA GLU A 68 28.27 -8.06 -39.36
C GLU A 68 28.55 -9.18 -38.31
N ALA A 69 29.64 -9.94 -38.49
CA ALA A 69 30.07 -10.95 -37.54
C ALA A 69 30.60 -10.33 -36.25
N GLY A 70 31.31 -9.21 -36.35
CA GLY A 70 31.76 -8.40 -35.22
C GLY A 70 30.61 -7.76 -34.46
N GLU A 71 29.55 -7.35 -35.14
CA GLU A 71 28.36 -6.83 -34.51
C GLU A 71 27.64 -7.90 -33.67
N GLN A 72 27.45 -9.10 -34.21
CA GLN A 72 26.87 -10.23 -33.48
C GLN A 72 27.72 -10.60 -32.26
N PHE A 73 29.05 -10.59 -32.39
CA PHE A 73 29.96 -10.80 -31.27
C PHE A 73 29.80 -9.71 -30.20
N LEU A 74 29.81 -8.43 -30.59
CA LEU A 74 29.62 -7.30 -29.65
C LEU A 74 28.26 -7.36 -28.98
N GLN A 75 27.21 -7.66 -29.73
CA GLN A 75 25.87 -7.85 -29.18
C GLN A 75 25.84 -8.98 -28.14
N SER A 76 26.48 -10.13 -28.41
CA SER A 76 26.55 -11.23 -27.45
C SER A 76 27.29 -10.83 -26.16
N VAL A 77 28.41 -10.12 -26.27
CA VAL A 77 29.20 -9.62 -25.13
C VAL A 77 28.47 -8.55 -24.35
N LEU A 78 27.69 -7.69 -25.03
CA LEU A 78 26.98 -6.58 -24.46
C LEU A 78 25.55 -6.96 -23.98
N TYR A 79 24.96 -8.01 -24.57
CA TYR A 79 23.71 -8.61 -24.12
C TYR A 79 23.87 -9.16 -22.70
N GLU A 80 24.97 -9.85 -22.41
CA GLU A 80 25.37 -10.25 -21.06
C GLU A 80 25.50 -9.04 -20.09
N MET A 81 25.72 -7.81 -20.60
CA MET A 81 25.81 -6.61 -19.79
C MET A 81 24.46 -5.94 -19.50
N LYS A 82 23.48 -6.05 -20.42
CA LYS A 82 22.14 -5.51 -20.17
C LYS A 82 21.52 -6.14 -18.93
N ASP A 83 21.79 -7.43 -18.71
CA ASP A 83 21.31 -8.18 -17.56
C ASP A 83 22.17 -7.99 -16.30
N SER A 84 23.44 -7.56 -16.44
CA SER A 84 24.36 -7.40 -15.32
C SER A 84 24.45 -5.98 -14.71
N TYR A 85 23.86 -4.95 -15.33
CA TYR A 85 23.90 -3.60 -14.77
C TYR A 85 22.83 -3.40 -13.70
N ILE A 86 23.20 -3.65 -12.46
CA ILE A 86 22.40 -3.34 -11.30
C ILE A 86 22.68 -1.87 -10.92
N SER A 87 21.65 -0.99 -10.94
CA SER A 87 21.79 0.40 -10.50
C SER A 87 22.32 0.46 -9.06
N SER A 88 22.97 1.57 -8.66
CA SER A 88 23.50 1.71 -7.30
C SER A 88 22.44 1.47 -6.24
N ASP A 89 21.21 1.94 -6.49
CA ASP A 89 20.09 1.85 -5.56
C ASP A 89 19.62 0.41 -5.33
N VAL A 90 19.66 -0.43 -6.36
CA VAL A 90 19.28 -1.84 -6.28
C VAL A 90 20.47 -2.72 -5.84
N ARG A 91 21.71 -2.34 -6.22
CA ARG A 91 22.92 -3.13 -5.96
C ARG A 91 23.15 -3.39 -4.46
N LYS A 92 22.99 -2.38 -3.62
CA LYS A 92 23.14 -2.53 -2.17
C LYS A 92 22.20 -3.60 -1.62
N TYR A 93 20.94 -3.62 -2.06
CA TYR A 93 19.98 -4.63 -1.62
C TYR A 93 20.30 -6.02 -2.17
N TYR A 94 20.85 -6.11 -3.39
CA TYR A 94 21.34 -7.39 -3.91
C TYR A 94 22.52 -7.94 -3.10
N VAL A 95 23.49 -7.06 -2.73
CA VAL A 95 24.60 -7.40 -1.82
C VAL A 95 24.05 -7.89 -0.47
N ALA A 96 23.05 -7.20 0.04
CA ALA A 96 22.36 -7.57 1.26
C ALA A 96 21.75 -8.98 1.16
N ALA A 97 20.95 -9.26 0.14
CA ALA A 97 20.35 -10.58 -0.07
C ALA A 97 21.41 -11.68 -0.18
N TYR A 98 22.49 -11.42 -0.90
CA TYR A 98 23.60 -12.37 -1.05
C TYR A 98 24.28 -12.69 0.30
N LEU A 99 24.53 -11.68 1.14
CA LEU A 99 25.14 -11.86 2.45
C LEU A 99 24.23 -12.64 3.41
N LEU A 100 22.92 -12.34 3.41
CA LEU A 100 21.93 -13.04 4.22
C LEU A 100 21.74 -14.50 3.81
N LEU A 101 21.65 -14.77 2.49
CA LEU A 101 21.55 -16.13 1.98
C LEU A 101 22.75 -16.99 2.40
N HIS A 102 23.92 -16.38 2.49
CA HIS A 102 25.17 -17.10 2.82
C HIS A 102 25.69 -16.81 4.24
N ASN A 103 24.81 -16.48 5.18
CA ASN A 103 25.16 -16.05 6.54
C ASN A 103 25.95 -17.06 7.38
N LYS A 104 26.03 -18.34 6.98
CA LYS A 104 26.82 -19.36 7.70
C LYS A 104 28.34 -19.21 7.51
N LYS A 105 28.81 -18.42 6.55
CA LYS A 105 30.23 -18.27 6.23
C LYS A 105 30.65 -16.81 6.06
N TYR A 106 31.94 -16.53 6.27
CA TYR A 106 32.51 -15.23 5.96
C TYR A 106 32.65 -15.06 4.45
N ILE A 107 32.24 -13.91 3.95
CA ILE A 107 32.30 -13.56 2.54
C ILE A 107 33.22 -12.34 2.36
N SER A 108 34.21 -12.44 1.47
CA SER A 108 35.11 -11.32 1.21
C SER A 108 34.45 -10.24 0.36
N MET A 109 34.72 -8.97 0.66
CA MET A 109 34.21 -7.85 -0.18
C MET A 109 34.69 -7.93 -1.62
N GLU A 110 35.83 -8.55 -1.83
CA GLU A 110 36.42 -8.75 -3.15
C GLU A 110 35.66 -9.80 -3.97
N SER A 111 35.19 -10.89 -3.32
CA SER A 111 34.35 -11.89 -4.00
C SER A 111 33.02 -11.33 -4.44
N ILE A 112 32.38 -10.47 -3.62
CA ILE A 112 31.13 -9.79 -3.99
C ILE A 112 31.40 -8.76 -5.11
N ALA A 113 32.50 -8.01 -5.01
CA ALA A 113 32.90 -7.03 -6.03
C ALA A 113 33.11 -7.70 -7.40
N ASN A 114 33.75 -8.86 -7.41
CA ASN A 114 33.94 -9.65 -8.61
C ASN A 114 32.62 -10.21 -9.17
N LEU A 115 31.72 -10.67 -8.31
CA LEU A 115 30.39 -11.17 -8.69
C LEU A 115 29.54 -10.07 -9.36
N LEU A 116 29.61 -8.85 -8.83
CA LEU A 116 28.80 -7.71 -9.30
C LEU A 116 29.55 -6.79 -10.27
N TYR A 117 30.78 -7.14 -10.62
CA TYR A 117 31.60 -6.37 -11.56
C TYR A 117 31.82 -4.90 -11.14
N VAL A 118 32.03 -4.66 -9.85
CA VAL A 118 32.32 -3.34 -9.27
C VAL A 118 33.63 -3.32 -8.48
N SER A 119 34.06 -2.14 -7.99
CA SER A 119 35.24 -2.06 -7.14
C SER A 119 34.94 -2.57 -5.73
N LYS A 120 35.98 -3.09 -5.03
CA LYS A 120 35.87 -3.45 -3.61
C LYS A 120 35.40 -2.27 -2.74
N GLY A 121 35.88 -1.05 -3.04
CA GLY A 121 35.46 0.17 -2.34
C GLY A 121 33.95 0.44 -2.49
N THR A 122 33.39 0.18 -3.67
CA THR A 122 31.94 0.28 -3.91
C THR A 122 31.16 -0.66 -3.00
N ILE A 123 31.58 -1.91 -2.86
CA ILE A 123 30.89 -2.88 -1.99
C ILE A 123 31.02 -2.49 -0.50
N VAL A 124 32.18 -1.97 -0.09
CA VAL A 124 32.36 -1.49 1.30
C VAL A 124 31.37 -0.36 1.61
N ASN A 125 31.19 0.58 0.68
CA ASN A 125 30.21 1.67 0.85
C ASN A 125 28.78 1.13 0.85
N ASP A 126 28.41 0.27 -0.11
CA ASP A 126 27.07 -0.35 -0.18
C ASP A 126 26.72 -1.06 1.14
N VAL A 127 27.66 -1.83 1.72
CA VAL A 127 27.47 -2.50 3.01
C VAL A 127 27.37 -1.52 4.18
N SER A 128 28.15 -0.44 4.18
CA SER A 128 28.10 0.55 5.27
C SER A 128 26.80 1.33 5.30
N GLU A 129 26.19 1.62 4.15
CA GLU A 129 24.87 2.27 4.07
C GLU A 129 23.72 1.40 4.59
N LEU A 130 23.92 0.10 4.72
CA LEU A 130 22.90 -0.84 5.15
C LEU A 130 22.95 -1.15 6.67
N ILE A 131 23.85 -0.56 7.44
CA ILE A 131 24.02 -0.88 8.87
C ILE A 131 22.74 -0.61 9.64
N SER A 132 22.15 0.58 9.51
CA SER A 132 20.88 0.95 10.17
C SER A 132 19.69 0.08 9.72
N PHE A 133 19.72 -0.37 8.46
CA PHE A 133 18.72 -1.28 7.92
C PHE A 133 18.75 -2.65 8.63
N TRP A 134 19.94 -3.16 8.95
CA TRP A 134 20.10 -4.47 9.61
C TRP A 134 19.70 -4.44 11.07
N GLU A 135 19.97 -3.34 11.76
CA GLU A 135 19.67 -3.17 13.17
C GLU A 135 18.17 -3.33 13.46
N LYS A 136 17.29 -2.84 12.56
CA LYS A 136 15.84 -2.99 12.71
C LYS A 136 15.36 -4.46 12.70
N PHE A 137 16.13 -5.38 12.08
CA PHE A 137 15.85 -6.82 12.09
C PHE A 137 16.60 -7.57 13.19
N GLY A 138 17.37 -6.87 14.03
CA GLY A 138 18.22 -7.49 15.05
C GLY A 138 19.38 -8.31 14.45
N ILE A 139 19.81 -7.95 13.21
CA ILE A 139 20.93 -8.61 12.51
C ILE A 139 22.19 -7.80 12.72
N THR A 140 23.27 -8.48 13.10
CA THR A 140 24.59 -7.90 13.25
C THR A 140 25.56 -8.41 12.21
N PHE A 141 26.54 -7.60 11.84
CA PHE A 141 27.60 -7.99 10.91
C PHE A 141 28.94 -8.09 11.61
N ILE A 142 29.51 -9.28 11.60
CA ILE A 142 30.84 -9.55 12.15
C ILE A 142 31.87 -9.44 11.03
N LYS A 143 32.82 -8.51 11.20
CA LYS A 143 33.98 -8.37 10.30
C LYS A 143 35.18 -9.14 10.88
N LYS A 144 35.79 -10.00 10.06
CA LYS A 144 37.00 -10.73 10.43
C LYS A 144 38.10 -10.40 9.41
N VAL A 145 39.22 -9.90 9.90
CA VAL A 145 40.37 -9.51 9.03
C VAL A 145 40.81 -10.72 8.19
N LYS A 146 41.02 -10.48 6.90
CA LYS A 146 41.35 -11.48 5.85
C LYS A 146 40.26 -12.48 5.50
N TYR A 147 39.19 -12.61 6.26
CA TYR A 147 38.07 -13.52 5.98
C TYR A 147 36.88 -12.84 5.32
N GLY A 148 36.58 -11.58 5.71
CA GLY A 148 35.48 -10.81 5.19
C GLY A 148 34.41 -10.50 6.24
N ILE A 149 33.14 -10.53 5.81
CA ILE A 149 31.98 -10.19 6.61
C ILE A 149 31.01 -11.37 6.69
N LYS A 150 30.33 -11.50 7.83
CA LYS A 150 29.32 -12.52 8.09
C LYS A 150 28.11 -11.87 8.76
N ALA A 151 26.88 -12.19 8.32
CA ALA A 151 25.66 -11.77 8.98
C ALA A 151 25.30 -12.76 10.12
N GLU A 152 24.95 -12.25 11.29
CA GLU A 152 24.47 -13.04 12.43
C GLU A 152 23.09 -12.57 12.90
N GLY A 153 22.18 -13.51 13.12
CA GLY A 153 20.82 -13.35 13.58
C GLY A 153 20.12 -14.70 13.62
N SER A 154 18.97 -14.78 14.25
CA SER A 154 18.12 -15.99 14.22
C SER A 154 17.66 -16.27 12.77
N GLU A 155 17.31 -17.51 12.47
CA GLU A 155 16.84 -17.87 11.12
C GLU A 155 15.60 -17.07 10.74
N THR A 156 14.68 -16.85 11.66
CA THR A 156 13.48 -16.02 11.47
C THR A 156 13.85 -14.58 11.09
N GLN A 157 14.77 -13.94 11.83
CA GLN A 157 15.25 -12.57 11.51
C GLN A 157 15.90 -12.49 10.12
N ILE A 158 16.73 -13.50 9.79
CA ILE A 158 17.37 -13.59 8.45
C ILE A 158 16.31 -13.67 7.35
N ARG A 159 15.26 -14.48 7.51
CA ARG A 159 14.19 -14.60 6.50
C ARG A 159 13.36 -13.35 6.36
N TRP A 160 13.02 -12.64 7.45
CA TRP A 160 12.29 -11.37 7.37
C TRP A 160 13.12 -10.29 6.67
N ALA A 161 14.39 -10.17 7.01
CA ALA A 161 15.29 -9.25 6.34
C ALA A 161 15.47 -9.60 4.86
N LEU A 162 15.57 -10.88 4.50
CA LEU A 162 15.59 -11.33 3.10
C LEU A 162 14.33 -10.92 2.34
N THR A 163 13.16 -11.09 2.94
CA THR A 163 11.87 -10.71 2.33
C THR A 163 11.85 -9.22 2.01
N ASP A 164 12.20 -8.35 2.98
CA ASP A 164 12.21 -6.89 2.79
C ASP A 164 13.25 -6.44 1.74
N VAL A 165 14.44 -7.03 1.79
CA VAL A 165 15.49 -6.75 0.80
C VAL A 165 15.07 -7.14 -0.62
N LEU A 166 14.45 -8.31 -0.78
CA LEU A 166 14.05 -8.80 -2.10
C LEU A 166 12.91 -7.97 -2.70
N LYS A 167 11.98 -7.49 -1.89
CA LYS A 167 10.98 -6.50 -2.32
C LYS A 167 11.67 -5.26 -2.91
N LYS A 168 12.70 -4.72 -2.25
CA LYS A 168 13.46 -3.55 -2.73
C LYS A 168 14.28 -3.84 -4.00
N VAL A 169 14.79 -5.07 -4.17
CA VAL A 169 15.44 -5.50 -5.42
C VAL A 169 14.44 -5.57 -6.57
N GLY A 170 13.20 -5.98 -6.31
CA GLY A 170 12.11 -6.03 -7.29
C GLY A 170 11.67 -4.65 -7.80
N GLY A 171 11.99 -3.57 -7.08
CA GLY A 171 11.61 -2.20 -7.40
C GLY A 171 10.12 -1.94 -7.17
N LYS A 172 9.59 -0.85 -7.78
CA LYS A 172 8.19 -0.40 -7.60
C LYS A 172 7.11 -1.46 -7.89
N SER A 173 7.43 -2.49 -8.68
CA SER A 173 6.49 -3.59 -8.95
C SER A 173 6.55 -4.70 -7.90
N GLY A 174 7.60 -4.77 -7.07
CA GLY A 174 7.80 -5.82 -6.05
C GLY A 174 7.84 -7.26 -6.59
N ARG A 175 7.71 -7.44 -7.91
CA ARG A 175 7.53 -8.76 -8.52
C ARG A 175 8.81 -9.58 -8.51
N ILE A 176 8.69 -10.80 -8.05
CA ILE A 176 9.78 -11.80 -8.05
C ILE A 176 10.23 -12.22 -9.47
N GLU A 177 9.46 -11.88 -10.49
CA GLU A 177 9.79 -12.13 -11.92
C GLU A 177 11.00 -11.33 -12.41
N ASN A 178 11.53 -10.42 -11.60
CA ASN A 178 12.78 -9.75 -11.89
C ASN A 178 13.91 -10.80 -12.02
N GLU A 179 14.53 -10.89 -13.19
CA GLU A 179 15.63 -11.83 -13.49
C GLU A 179 16.73 -11.80 -12.41
N LYS A 180 16.97 -10.65 -11.81
CA LYS A 180 17.96 -10.47 -10.74
C LYS A 180 17.59 -11.21 -9.45
N ILE A 181 16.30 -11.28 -9.12
CA ILE A 181 15.83 -12.08 -7.98
C ILE A 181 15.93 -13.57 -8.32
N GLN A 182 15.60 -13.96 -9.55
CA GLN A 182 15.69 -15.35 -9.99
C GLN A 182 17.11 -15.90 -9.89
N THR A 183 18.15 -15.07 -10.13
CA THR A 183 19.55 -15.50 -9.97
C THR A 183 19.92 -15.89 -8.54
N LEU A 184 19.20 -15.40 -7.54
CA LEU A 184 19.39 -15.76 -6.13
C LEU A 184 18.70 -17.09 -5.78
N PHE A 185 17.71 -17.51 -6.57
CA PHE A 185 16.90 -18.72 -6.36
C PHE A 185 17.04 -19.76 -7.45
N THR A 186 18.26 -20.02 -7.93
CA THR A 186 18.55 -20.88 -9.09
C THR A 186 17.98 -22.30 -9.00
N LYS A 187 17.71 -22.81 -7.80
CA LYS A 187 17.18 -24.15 -7.55
C LYS A 187 15.67 -24.19 -7.32
N VAL A 188 15.00 -23.03 -7.28
CA VAL A 188 13.56 -22.95 -6.97
C VAL A 188 12.77 -22.67 -8.24
N ARG A 189 11.78 -23.53 -8.54
CA ARG A 189 10.88 -23.35 -9.68
C ARG A 189 9.71 -22.45 -9.27
N LEU A 190 9.83 -21.15 -9.50
CA LEU A 190 8.81 -20.15 -9.11
C LEU A 190 7.43 -20.45 -9.67
N GLU A 191 7.33 -20.93 -10.92
CA GLU A 191 6.03 -21.27 -11.53
C GLU A 191 5.32 -22.44 -10.81
N SER A 192 6.08 -23.38 -10.26
CA SER A 192 5.52 -24.44 -9.43
C SER A 192 4.98 -23.88 -8.11
N LEU A 193 5.70 -22.93 -7.49
CA LEU A 193 5.22 -22.27 -6.27
C LEU A 193 3.95 -21.44 -6.50
N LYS A 194 3.87 -20.70 -7.60
CA LYS A 194 2.64 -19.98 -7.99
C LYS A 194 1.46 -20.94 -8.08
N ARG A 195 1.66 -22.10 -8.70
CA ARG A 195 0.61 -23.13 -8.82
C ARG A 195 0.21 -23.68 -7.45
N ILE A 196 1.17 -23.95 -6.56
CA ILE A 196 0.89 -24.44 -5.20
C ILE A 196 0.05 -23.42 -4.42
N ILE A 197 0.40 -22.13 -4.49
CA ILE A 197 -0.40 -21.06 -3.85
C ILE A 197 -1.84 -21.07 -4.40
N ARG A 198 -2.01 -21.13 -5.74
CA ARG A 198 -3.35 -21.18 -6.36
C ARG A 198 -4.14 -22.43 -5.98
N LEU A 199 -3.50 -23.58 -5.82
CA LEU A 199 -4.14 -24.78 -5.32
C LEU A 199 -4.63 -24.60 -3.88
N ALA A 200 -3.85 -23.96 -3.02
CA ALA A 200 -4.25 -23.66 -1.66
C ALA A 200 -5.42 -22.66 -1.61
N GLU A 201 -5.39 -21.59 -2.41
CA GLU A 201 -6.49 -20.63 -2.53
C GLU A 201 -7.80 -21.33 -2.90
N ASN A 202 -7.77 -22.19 -3.93
CA ASN A 202 -8.95 -22.93 -4.40
C ASN A 202 -9.46 -23.92 -3.36
N ARG A 203 -8.58 -24.71 -2.73
CA ARG A 203 -8.97 -25.74 -1.77
C ARG A 203 -9.58 -25.17 -0.50
N PHE A 204 -9.04 -24.04 -0.03
CA PHE A 204 -9.45 -23.43 1.24
C PHE A 204 -10.34 -22.20 1.06
N HIS A 205 -10.74 -21.89 -0.18
CA HIS A 205 -11.67 -20.80 -0.52
C HIS A 205 -11.24 -19.44 0.03
N PHE A 206 -10.00 -19.04 -0.22
CA PHE A 206 -9.51 -17.70 0.03
C PHE A 206 -8.82 -17.15 -1.23
N VAL A 207 -8.64 -15.83 -1.30
CA VAL A 207 -7.91 -15.18 -2.39
C VAL A 207 -7.00 -14.11 -1.79
N LEU A 208 -5.73 -14.20 -2.09
CA LEU A 208 -4.74 -13.18 -1.73
C LEU A 208 -4.88 -11.95 -2.63
N THR A 209 -4.49 -10.78 -2.12
CA THR A 209 -4.24 -9.63 -3.00
C THR A 209 -2.99 -9.90 -3.85
N ASP A 210 -2.85 -9.24 -5.01
CA ASP A 210 -1.68 -9.45 -5.89
C ASP A 210 -0.36 -9.20 -5.15
N ILE A 211 -0.30 -8.14 -4.33
CA ILE A 211 0.88 -7.82 -3.52
C ILE A 211 1.18 -8.95 -2.52
N SER A 212 0.16 -9.45 -1.84
CA SER A 212 0.31 -10.53 -0.86
C SER A 212 0.65 -11.87 -1.49
N PHE A 213 0.18 -12.12 -2.72
CA PHE A 213 0.55 -13.29 -3.50
C PHE A 213 2.04 -13.29 -3.84
N ASP A 214 2.56 -12.16 -4.35
CA ASP A 214 3.98 -12.00 -4.64
C ASP A 214 4.84 -12.08 -3.37
N GLU A 215 4.36 -11.54 -2.26
CA GLU A 215 5.03 -11.62 -0.96
C GLU A 215 5.13 -13.06 -0.45
N LEU A 216 4.03 -13.81 -0.45
CA LEU A 216 4.02 -15.23 -0.06
C LEU A 216 4.90 -16.06 -1.00
N LEU A 217 4.93 -15.76 -2.29
CA LEU A 217 5.81 -16.40 -3.27
C LEU A 217 7.29 -16.19 -2.93
N ILE A 218 7.69 -14.97 -2.56
CA ILE A 218 9.04 -14.64 -2.08
C ILE A 218 9.37 -15.46 -0.83
N GLN A 219 8.45 -15.49 0.15
CA GLN A 219 8.65 -16.19 1.41
C GLN A 219 8.80 -17.71 1.22
N LEU A 220 8.02 -18.32 0.32
CA LEU A 220 8.15 -19.74 -0.03
C LEU A 220 9.49 -20.02 -0.74
N ALA A 221 9.93 -19.14 -1.63
CA ALA A 221 11.23 -19.27 -2.30
C ALA A 221 12.40 -19.19 -1.29
N ILE A 222 12.31 -18.26 -0.33
CA ILE A 222 13.27 -18.14 0.78
C ILE A 222 13.25 -19.42 1.63
N LEU A 223 12.07 -19.86 2.07
CA LEU A 223 11.87 -21.05 2.88
C LEU A 223 12.58 -22.27 2.27
N ILE A 224 12.26 -22.60 1.01
CA ILE A 224 12.85 -23.74 0.30
C ILE A 224 14.36 -23.61 0.20
N THR A 225 14.84 -22.43 -0.22
CA THR A 225 16.29 -22.20 -0.38
C THR A 225 17.02 -22.36 0.95
N ARG A 226 16.47 -21.82 2.02
CA ARG A 226 17.08 -21.89 3.36
C ARG A 226 17.07 -23.31 3.92
N VAL A 227 15.97 -24.04 3.77
CA VAL A 227 15.89 -25.45 4.19
C VAL A 227 16.89 -26.32 3.40
N GLN A 228 17.01 -26.13 2.08
CA GLN A 228 18.01 -26.82 1.27
C GLN A 228 19.47 -26.49 1.66
N MET A 229 19.70 -25.33 2.29
CA MET A 229 20.99 -24.95 2.87
C MET A 229 21.18 -25.47 4.31
N GLY A 230 20.25 -26.25 4.82
CA GLY A 230 20.26 -26.76 6.19
C GLY A 230 20.03 -25.67 7.26
N CYS A 231 19.24 -24.64 6.90
CA CYS A 231 18.82 -23.57 7.79
C CYS A 231 17.32 -23.72 8.06
N VAL A 232 16.97 -24.07 9.27
CA VAL A 232 15.58 -24.28 9.72
C VAL A 232 15.28 -23.38 10.91
N THR A 233 14.02 -23.00 11.07
CA THR A 233 13.57 -22.21 12.21
C THR A 233 13.54 -23.09 13.47
N GLU A 234 13.83 -22.49 14.62
CA GLU A 234 13.69 -23.19 15.90
C GLU A 234 12.21 -23.44 16.21
N PRO A 235 11.86 -24.62 16.72
CA PRO A 235 10.48 -24.95 17.07
C PRO A 235 9.98 -24.05 18.21
N GLU A 236 8.91 -23.29 17.96
CA GLU A 236 8.21 -22.52 18.99
C GLU A 236 6.99 -23.30 19.50
N GLU A 237 7.22 -24.24 20.42
CA GLU A 237 6.19 -25.15 20.94
C GLU A 237 4.92 -24.45 21.45
N LYS A 238 5.06 -23.31 22.15
CA LYS A 238 3.94 -22.54 22.66
C LYS A 238 3.09 -21.95 21.52
N LYS A 239 3.71 -21.47 20.47
CA LYS A 239 3.00 -20.96 19.28
C LYS A 239 2.36 -22.10 18.49
N LYS A 240 3.00 -23.25 18.41
CA LYS A 240 2.45 -24.45 17.76
C LYS A 240 1.15 -24.87 18.42
N GLN A 241 1.13 -25.06 19.74
CA GLN A 241 -0.06 -25.46 20.49
C GLN A 241 -1.22 -24.44 20.40
N ALA A 242 -0.92 -23.14 20.43
CA ALA A 242 -1.94 -22.08 20.28
C ALA A 242 -2.51 -21.99 18.85
N SER A 243 -1.87 -22.63 17.90
CA SER A 243 -2.14 -22.46 16.47
C SER A 243 -2.74 -23.70 15.82
N GLU A 244 -2.58 -24.87 16.45
CA GLU A 244 -3.21 -26.12 16.02
C GLU A 244 -4.73 -25.96 16.00
N GLY A 245 -5.35 -26.27 14.86
CA GLY A 245 -6.80 -26.10 14.65
C GLY A 245 -7.22 -24.80 13.95
N ARG A 246 -6.35 -23.79 13.86
CA ARG A 246 -6.64 -22.60 13.04
C ARG A 246 -6.55 -22.93 11.54
N LYS A 247 -7.39 -22.31 10.72
CA LYS A 247 -7.43 -22.54 9.26
C LYS A 247 -6.05 -22.34 8.62
N ALA A 248 -5.31 -21.30 9.03
CA ALA A 248 -3.96 -21.01 8.55
C ALA A 248 -2.98 -22.18 8.78
N TRP A 249 -3.13 -22.95 9.86
CA TRP A 249 -2.31 -24.14 10.11
C TRP A 249 -2.56 -25.24 9.06
N PHE A 250 -3.83 -25.51 8.75
CA PHE A 250 -4.18 -26.50 7.71
C PHE A 250 -3.72 -26.07 6.31
N VAL A 251 -3.82 -24.76 6.00
CA VAL A 251 -3.31 -24.20 4.74
C VAL A 251 -1.80 -24.35 4.67
N SER A 252 -1.07 -24.03 5.75
CA SER A 252 0.38 -24.17 5.81
C SER A 252 0.81 -25.62 5.58
N ARG A 253 0.19 -26.55 6.28
CA ARG A 253 0.47 -27.99 6.13
C ARG A 253 0.23 -28.44 4.70
N TYR A 254 -0.89 -28.08 4.10
CA TYR A 254 -1.19 -28.41 2.71
C TYR A 254 -0.14 -27.84 1.73
N ILE A 255 0.29 -26.60 1.92
CA ILE A 255 1.32 -26.00 1.07
C ILE A 255 2.63 -26.79 1.19
N LEU A 256 3.05 -27.19 2.40
CA LEU A 256 4.26 -27.99 2.60
C LEU A 256 4.14 -29.38 1.97
N GLU A 257 2.98 -30.03 2.08
CA GLU A 257 2.67 -31.30 1.40
C GLU A 257 2.79 -31.15 -0.12
N GLN A 258 2.25 -30.07 -0.69
CA GLN A 258 2.34 -29.80 -2.13
C GLN A 258 3.76 -29.45 -2.60
N ILE A 259 4.57 -28.82 -1.76
CA ILE A 259 6.00 -28.59 -2.05
C ILE A 259 6.73 -29.92 -2.14
N TYR A 260 6.49 -30.85 -1.21
CA TYR A 260 7.07 -32.18 -1.25
C TYR A 260 6.65 -32.95 -2.51
N GLU A 261 5.35 -33.00 -2.80
CA GLU A 261 4.81 -33.75 -3.94
C GLU A 261 5.26 -33.21 -5.32
N GLN A 262 5.37 -31.88 -5.48
CA GLN A 262 5.64 -31.27 -6.79
C GLN A 262 7.11 -30.89 -7.01
N LEU A 263 7.87 -30.67 -5.97
CA LEU A 263 9.26 -30.21 -6.04
C LEU A 263 10.27 -31.20 -5.47
N ASP A 264 9.83 -32.28 -4.83
CA ASP A 264 10.68 -33.26 -4.15
C ASP A 264 11.60 -32.62 -3.10
N VAL A 265 11.02 -31.66 -2.33
CA VAL A 265 11.73 -30.95 -1.25
C VAL A 265 11.02 -31.25 0.07
N GLU A 266 11.71 -31.95 0.95
CA GLU A 266 11.23 -32.22 2.31
C GLU A 266 11.42 -30.98 3.19
N ILE A 267 10.32 -30.43 3.69
CA ILE A 267 10.33 -29.29 4.62
C ILE A 267 9.99 -29.81 6.02
N PRO A 268 10.83 -29.55 7.03
CA PRO A 268 10.56 -29.98 8.41
C PRO A 268 9.25 -29.42 8.96
N GLU A 269 8.57 -30.20 9.82
CA GLU A 269 7.30 -29.76 10.44
C GLU A 269 7.44 -28.50 11.30
N SER A 270 8.65 -28.22 11.84
CA SER A 270 8.94 -26.97 12.56
C SER A 270 8.68 -25.71 11.73
N GLU A 271 8.70 -25.81 10.39
CA GLU A 271 8.47 -24.70 9.48
C GLU A 271 6.97 -24.36 9.29
N ILE A 272 6.05 -25.21 9.76
CA ILE A 272 4.60 -24.91 9.70
C ILE A 272 4.30 -23.60 10.43
N THR A 273 4.87 -23.37 11.60
CA THR A 273 4.66 -22.16 12.40
C THR A 273 5.15 -20.91 11.66
N PHE A 274 6.31 -20.99 11.00
CA PHE A 274 6.82 -19.89 10.18
C PHE A 274 5.86 -19.57 9.02
N LEU A 275 5.47 -20.58 8.25
CA LEU A 275 4.58 -20.39 7.10
C LEU A 275 3.19 -19.90 7.54
N MET A 276 2.68 -20.38 8.65
CA MET A 276 1.44 -19.90 9.23
C MET A 276 1.54 -18.41 9.60
N THR A 277 2.66 -17.98 10.21
CA THR A 277 2.90 -16.57 10.52
C THR A 277 2.90 -15.72 9.23
N CYS A 278 3.51 -16.22 8.14
CA CYS A 278 3.45 -15.58 6.84
C CYS A 278 2.00 -15.42 6.35
N LEU A 279 1.19 -16.48 6.44
CA LEU A 279 -0.22 -16.47 6.01
C LEU A 279 -1.09 -15.56 6.88
N LEU A 280 -0.81 -15.42 8.17
CA LEU A 280 -1.55 -14.52 9.06
C LEU A 280 -1.19 -13.04 8.85
N ALA A 281 -0.01 -12.76 8.32
CA ALA A 281 0.48 -11.40 8.08
C ALA A 281 0.06 -10.81 6.71
N VAL A 282 -0.32 -11.64 5.73
CA VAL A 282 -0.72 -11.20 4.39
C VAL A 282 -2.17 -10.73 4.32
N ARG A 283 -2.50 -9.97 3.29
CA ARG A 283 -3.86 -9.47 3.06
C ARG A 283 -4.61 -10.33 2.07
N TYR A 284 -5.90 -10.43 2.30
CA TYR A 284 -6.82 -11.22 1.50
C TYR A 284 -7.80 -10.33 0.74
N GLN A 285 -8.04 -10.63 -0.53
CA GLN A 285 -9.16 -10.09 -1.29
C GLN A 285 -10.46 -10.83 -0.89
N ILE A 286 -10.34 -12.15 -0.69
CA ILE A 286 -11.38 -12.98 -0.09
C ILE A 286 -10.73 -13.66 1.12
N PRO A 287 -11.12 -13.30 2.36
CA PRO A 287 -10.48 -13.83 3.56
C PRO A 287 -10.76 -15.34 3.72
N MET A 288 -9.87 -16.02 4.43
CA MET A 288 -10.02 -17.44 4.76
C MET A 288 -11.30 -17.73 5.53
N THR A 289 -11.74 -16.78 6.35
CA THR A 289 -13.00 -16.84 7.10
C THR A 289 -13.87 -15.68 6.66
N LYS A 290 -14.99 -15.96 5.96
CA LYS A 290 -15.97 -14.94 5.58
C LYS A 290 -16.94 -14.71 6.73
N GLU A 291 -16.45 -14.17 7.83
CA GLU A 291 -17.34 -13.89 8.94
C GLU A 291 -17.74 -12.41 8.91
N LYS A 292 -19.04 -12.14 8.70
CA LYS A 292 -19.66 -10.81 8.85
C LYS A 292 -20.45 -10.73 10.15
N ASP A 293 -20.36 -11.75 10.98
CA ASP A 293 -21.06 -11.88 12.24
C ASP A 293 -20.14 -11.47 13.39
N ARG A 294 -20.54 -10.44 14.11
CA ARG A 294 -19.77 -9.90 15.25
C ARG A 294 -19.49 -10.96 16.32
N GLU A 295 -20.46 -11.84 16.63
CA GLU A 295 -20.28 -12.84 17.70
C GLU A 295 -19.21 -13.86 17.34
N LYS A 296 -19.20 -14.31 16.09
CA LYS A 296 -18.20 -15.25 15.62
C LYS A 296 -16.82 -14.60 15.44
N THR A 297 -16.76 -13.35 14.98
CA THR A 297 -15.51 -12.58 14.93
C THR A 297 -14.96 -12.38 16.32
N ARG A 298 -15.80 -11.96 17.28
CA ARG A 298 -15.43 -11.81 18.69
C ARG A 298 -14.92 -13.11 19.30
N ALA A 299 -15.49 -14.25 18.94
CA ALA A 299 -15.08 -15.55 19.47
C ALA A 299 -13.64 -15.95 19.08
N ARG A 300 -13.04 -15.33 18.04
CA ARG A 300 -11.65 -15.59 17.63
C ARG A 300 -10.65 -14.99 18.63
N GLU A 301 -10.85 -13.76 19.04
CA GLU A 301 -10.00 -13.02 19.97
C GLU A 301 -10.86 -12.00 20.74
N PRO A 302 -11.55 -12.43 21.80
CA PRO A 302 -12.58 -11.59 22.47
C PRO A 302 -12.05 -10.24 22.96
N GLN A 303 -10.86 -10.24 23.57
CA GLN A 303 -10.28 -9.01 24.10
C GLN A 303 -9.98 -7.99 23.01
N MET A 304 -9.35 -8.41 21.91
CA MET A 304 -9.04 -7.52 20.79
C MET A 304 -10.30 -6.95 20.16
N PHE A 305 -11.34 -7.77 20.00
CA PHE A 305 -12.61 -7.30 19.43
C PHE A 305 -13.27 -6.25 20.33
N ASP A 306 -13.32 -6.50 21.65
CA ASP A 306 -13.89 -5.56 22.61
C ASP A 306 -13.09 -4.26 22.68
N ASP A 307 -11.77 -4.31 22.53
CA ASP A 307 -10.92 -3.15 22.46
C ASP A 307 -11.19 -2.31 21.20
N ILE A 308 -11.41 -2.96 20.06
CA ILE A 308 -11.77 -2.28 18.80
C ILE A 308 -13.15 -1.60 18.94
N MET A 309 -14.12 -2.27 19.56
CA MET A 309 -15.43 -1.68 19.80
C MET A 309 -15.36 -0.47 20.72
N SER A 310 -14.55 -0.53 21.77
CA SER A 310 -14.32 0.63 22.65
C SER A 310 -13.69 1.81 21.90
N LEU A 311 -12.72 1.54 21.02
CA LEU A 311 -12.11 2.59 20.20
C LEU A 311 -13.08 3.19 19.18
N LEU A 312 -13.98 2.38 18.59
CA LEU A 312 -15.02 2.89 17.70
C LEU A 312 -16.01 3.80 18.47
N GLN A 313 -16.35 3.44 19.71
CA GLN A 313 -17.17 4.29 20.57
C GLN A 313 -16.48 5.63 20.87
N GLU A 314 -15.19 5.62 21.21
CA GLU A 314 -14.42 6.86 21.42
C GLU A 314 -14.40 7.74 20.15
N VAL A 315 -14.23 7.11 18.97
CA VAL A 315 -14.30 7.80 17.67
C VAL A 315 -15.69 8.42 17.45
N ASP A 316 -16.76 7.68 17.73
CA ASP A 316 -18.13 8.18 17.55
C ASP A 316 -18.43 9.36 18.46
N GLU A 317 -17.96 9.34 19.71
CA GLU A 317 -18.08 10.44 20.65
C GLU A 317 -17.30 11.69 20.17
N GLN A 318 -16.07 11.51 19.69
CA GLN A 318 -15.19 12.60 19.27
C GLN A 318 -15.61 13.23 17.94
N TYR A 319 -15.97 12.40 16.95
CA TYR A 319 -16.26 12.85 15.58
C TYR A 319 -17.76 12.93 15.27
N GLN A 320 -18.64 12.63 16.24
CA GLN A 320 -20.11 12.61 16.11
C GLN A 320 -20.59 11.71 14.96
N LEU A 321 -20.02 10.51 14.91
CA LEU A 321 -20.35 9.47 13.94
C LEU A 321 -21.18 8.35 14.60
N GLN A 322 -21.53 7.33 13.83
CA GLN A 322 -22.24 6.12 14.28
C GLN A 322 -21.56 4.87 13.72
N LEU A 323 -20.23 4.80 13.86
CA LEU A 323 -19.41 3.72 13.32
C LEU A 323 -19.50 2.45 14.15
N GLU A 324 -19.72 2.58 15.46
CA GLU A 324 -19.88 1.44 16.38
C GLU A 324 -21.04 0.53 15.95
N GLU A 325 -22.11 1.07 15.38
CA GLU A 325 -23.26 0.31 14.91
C GLU A 325 -22.98 -0.49 13.62
N ASP A 326 -21.92 -0.15 12.88
CA ASP A 326 -21.57 -0.81 11.61
C ASP A 326 -20.85 -2.14 11.85
N SER A 327 -21.60 -3.26 11.78
CA SER A 327 -21.06 -4.61 11.94
C SER A 327 -20.02 -4.99 10.89
N GLU A 328 -20.14 -4.46 9.67
CA GLU A 328 -19.19 -4.72 8.60
C GLU A 328 -17.85 -4.02 8.88
N LEU A 329 -17.88 -2.79 9.38
CA LEU A 329 -16.69 -2.08 9.81
C LEU A 329 -15.99 -2.80 10.96
N ALA A 330 -16.72 -3.17 12.02
CA ALA A 330 -16.13 -3.83 13.18
C ALA A 330 -15.40 -5.12 12.81
N CYS A 331 -16.02 -5.97 11.97
CA CYS A 331 -15.39 -7.21 11.49
C CYS A 331 -14.19 -6.94 10.58
N ALA A 332 -14.29 -5.97 9.66
CA ALA A 332 -13.21 -5.64 8.74
C ALA A 332 -12.00 -5.01 9.45
N LEU A 333 -12.24 -4.16 10.45
CA LEU A 333 -11.17 -3.62 11.30
C LEU A 333 -10.50 -4.70 12.11
N PHE A 334 -11.27 -5.62 12.69
CA PHE A 334 -10.70 -6.75 13.43
C PHE A 334 -9.76 -7.57 12.53
N ASP A 335 -10.22 -7.97 11.33
CA ASP A 335 -9.41 -8.74 10.39
C ASP A 335 -8.13 -7.98 9.98
N HIS A 336 -8.23 -6.66 9.74
CA HIS A 336 -7.09 -5.83 9.39
C HIS A 336 -6.10 -5.70 10.54
N LEU A 337 -6.57 -5.39 11.75
CA LEU A 337 -5.74 -5.16 12.93
C LEU A 337 -5.11 -6.45 13.45
N GLU A 338 -5.80 -7.60 13.36
CA GLU A 338 -5.22 -8.91 13.65
C GLU A 338 -4.02 -9.18 12.72
N CYS A 339 -4.16 -8.94 11.42
CA CYS A 339 -3.06 -9.04 10.47
C CYS A 339 -1.93 -8.04 10.77
N MET A 340 -2.26 -6.81 11.17
CA MET A 340 -1.29 -5.77 11.54
C MET A 340 -0.44 -6.21 12.74
N VAL A 341 -1.05 -6.79 13.79
CA VAL A 341 -0.33 -7.34 14.94
C VAL A 341 0.64 -8.43 14.50
N HIS A 342 0.21 -9.36 13.64
CA HIS A 342 1.08 -10.40 13.11
C HIS A 342 2.23 -9.84 12.25
N ARG A 343 1.98 -8.82 11.43
CA ARG A 343 3.03 -8.13 10.66
C ARG A 343 4.07 -7.50 11.56
N PHE A 344 3.63 -6.77 12.57
CA PHE A 344 4.53 -6.13 13.52
C PHE A 344 5.42 -7.17 14.25
N GLN A 345 4.83 -8.23 14.78
CA GLN A 345 5.57 -9.32 15.46
C GLN A 345 6.56 -10.02 14.53
N SER A 346 6.33 -9.99 13.23
CA SER A 346 7.16 -10.60 12.19
C SER A 346 8.08 -9.62 11.49
N MET A 347 8.17 -8.36 11.96
CA MET A 347 8.93 -7.29 11.31
C MET A 347 8.62 -7.14 9.82
N MET A 348 7.38 -7.46 9.43
CA MET A 348 6.88 -7.30 8.07
C MET A 348 6.26 -5.92 7.91
N TYR A 349 6.79 -5.14 6.98
CA TYR A 349 6.29 -3.80 6.69
C TYR A 349 5.38 -3.84 5.46
N LEU A 350 4.26 -3.16 5.58
CA LEU A 350 3.31 -2.97 4.50
C LEU A 350 3.62 -1.63 3.81
N GLU A 351 3.68 -1.61 2.48
CA GLU A 351 3.75 -0.38 1.70
C GLU A 351 2.37 -0.07 1.11
N ASN A 352 1.97 1.19 1.17
CA ASN A 352 0.75 1.68 0.55
C ASN A 352 1.10 2.55 -0.67
N PRO A 353 1.02 2.02 -1.90
CA PRO A 353 1.45 2.75 -3.09
C PRO A 353 0.57 3.97 -3.43
N ILE A 354 -0.56 4.12 -2.75
CA ILE A 354 -1.51 5.21 -2.95
C ILE A 354 -1.65 6.10 -1.71
N LEU A 355 -0.71 6.01 -0.76
CA LEU A 355 -0.75 6.77 0.50
C LEU A 355 -0.91 8.27 0.28
N ASP A 356 -0.14 8.87 -0.65
CA ASP A 356 -0.22 10.29 -0.95
C ASP A 356 -1.61 10.70 -1.46
N ALA A 357 -2.24 9.84 -2.28
CA ALA A 357 -3.61 10.08 -2.75
C ALA A 357 -4.62 9.95 -1.61
N VAL A 358 -4.46 8.98 -0.71
CA VAL A 358 -5.32 8.82 0.48
C VAL A 358 -5.24 10.05 1.38
N LYS A 359 -4.04 10.50 1.71
CA LYS A 359 -3.83 11.71 2.53
C LYS A 359 -4.49 12.94 1.92
N LYS A 360 -4.49 13.05 0.60
CA LYS A 360 -5.04 14.21 -0.11
C LYS A 360 -6.55 14.15 -0.29
N GLU A 361 -7.08 13.01 -0.75
CA GLU A 361 -8.47 12.89 -1.19
C GLU A 361 -9.40 12.35 -0.08
N MET A 362 -8.81 11.68 0.97
CA MET A 362 -9.53 11.07 2.09
C MET A 362 -9.01 11.63 3.43
N PHE A 363 -8.73 12.92 3.49
CA PHE A 363 -8.10 13.53 4.67
C PHE A 363 -8.89 13.28 5.96
N TYR A 364 -10.22 13.42 5.93
CA TYR A 364 -11.06 13.24 7.10
C TYR A 364 -11.05 11.79 7.61
N GLU A 365 -11.16 10.84 6.71
CA GLU A 365 -11.10 9.41 7.01
C GLU A 365 -9.71 9.00 7.50
N TYR A 366 -8.67 9.61 6.91
CA TYR A 366 -7.27 9.37 7.31
C TYR A 366 -7.02 9.87 8.73
N GLU A 367 -7.61 11.00 9.11
CA GLU A 367 -7.50 11.55 10.46
C GLU A 367 -8.14 10.65 11.50
N ILE A 368 -9.35 10.17 11.24
CA ILE A 368 -10.05 9.21 12.12
C ILE A 368 -9.25 7.91 12.24
N ALA A 369 -8.74 7.41 11.11
CA ALA A 369 -7.91 6.20 11.09
C ALA A 369 -6.61 6.40 11.88
N SER A 370 -5.98 7.58 11.79
CA SER A 370 -4.77 7.93 12.52
C SER A 370 -5.00 7.89 14.03
N TYR A 371 -6.11 8.47 14.50
CA TYR A 371 -6.51 8.39 15.90
C TYR A 371 -6.69 6.93 16.36
N LEU A 372 -7.50 6.16 15.63
CA LEU A 372 -7.82 4.77 15.98
C LEU A 372 -6.53 3.90 16.01
N ILE A 373 -5.70 3.98 14.98
CA ILE A 373 -4.46 3.20 14.86
C ILE A 373 -3.45 3.59 15.93
N SER A 374 -3.34 4.90 16.26
CA SER A 374 -2.45 5.36 17.33
C SER A 374 -2.86 4.78 18.69
N LYS A 375 -4.13 4.87 19.05
CA LYS A 375 -4.64 4.32 20.32
C LYS A 375 -4.50 2.80 20.38
N PHE A 376 -4.81 2.11 19.29
CA PHE A 376 -4.60 0.67 19.18
C PHE A 376 -3.13 0.29 19.33
N GLY A 377 -2.23 1.00 18.64
CA GLY A 377 -0.79 0.80 18.73
C GLY A 377 -0.26 0.98 20.14
N GLN A 378 -0.65 2.05 20.83
CA GLN A 378 -0.28 2.29 22.24
C GLN A 378 -0.71 1.13 23.15
N LYS A 379 -1.94 0.63 22.96
CA LYS A 379 -2.49 -0.46 23.79
C LYS A 379 -1.77 -1.79 23.55
N TYR A 380 -1.38 -2.08 22.32
CA TYR A 380 -0.74 -3.35 21.94
C TYR A 380 0.80 -3.27 21.85
N GLY A 381 1.40 -2.11 22.16
CA GLY A 381 2.84 -1.88 22.09
C GLY A 381 3.38 -1.99 20.65
N LEU A 382 2.62 -1.50 19.66
CA LEU A 382 2.97 -1.57 18.26
C LEU A 382 3.45 -0.21 17.76
N GLU A 383 4.50 -0.21 16.93
CA GLU A 383 4.89 0.96 16.14
C GLU A 383 3.96 1.05 14.92
N THR A 384 3.19 2.12 14.85
CA THR A 384 2.21 2.34 13.78
C THR A 384 2.87 3.06 12.61
N THR A 385 2.49 2.68 11.38
CA THR A 385 3.00 3.30 10.16
C THR A 385 1.89 4.04 9.43
N GLU A 386 2.26 5.08 8.69
CA GLU A 386 1.34 5.82 7.83
C GLU A 386 0.67 4.94 6.77
N ASP A 387 1.36 3.92 6.31
CA ASP A 387 0.84 2.94 5.35
C ASP A 387 -0.36 2.17 5.92
N GLU A 388 -0.28 1.72 7.18
CA GLU A 388 -1.40 1.04 7.86
C GLU A 388 -2.58 2.00 8.10
N ILE A 389 -2.30 3.24 8.51
CA ILE A 389 -3.31 4.29 8.64
C ILE A 389 -4.05 4.49 7.32
N GLY A 390 -3.30 4.59 6.21
CA GLY A 390 -3.89 4.74 4.87
C GLY A 390 -4.81 3.59 4.47
N TYR A 391 -4.52 2.36 4.88
CA TYR A 391 -5.44 1.23 4.61
C TYR A 391 -6.68 1.24 5.50
N VAL A 392 -6.54 1.61 6.77
CA VAL A 392 -7.69 1.72 7.68
C VAL A 392 -8.62 2.86 7.26
N SER A 393 -8.09 3.92 6.64
CA SER A 393 -8.89 5.03 6.10
C SER A 393 -9.95 4.55 5.10
N PHE A 394 -9.68 3.52 4.29
CA PHE A 394 -10.69 2.95 3.38
C PHE A 394 -11.82 2.24 4.12
N HIS A 395 -11.52 1.55 5.22
CA HIS A 395 -12.56 0.90 6.05
C HIS A 395 -13.46 1.96 6.69
N ILE A 396 -12.87 3.02 7.23
CA ILE A 396 -13.60 4.17 7.81
C ILE A 396 -14.44 4.86 6.73
N GLY A 397 -13.86 5.18 5.56
CA GLY A 397 -14.57 5.82 4.46
C GLY A 397 -15.77 5.01 3.98
N ALA A 398 -15.61 3.71 3.81
CA ALA A 398 -16.71 2.82 3.44
C ALA A 398 -17.86 2.83 4.49
N ALA A 399 -17.53 2.87 5.77
CA ALA A 399 -18.52 2.95 6.85
C ALA A 399 -19.23 4.30 6.86
N ILE A 400 -18.50 5.40 6.70
CA ILE A 400 -19.09 6.75 6.61
C ILE A 400 -20.05 6.82 5.41
N GLU A 401 -19.70 6.29 4.27
CA GLU A 401 -20.58 6.26 3.10
C GLU A 401 -21.82 5.38 3.34
N ARG A 402 -21.70 4.24 4.03
CA ARG A 402 -22.86 3.43 4.43
C ARG A 402 -23.78 4.19 5.41
N ALA A 403 -23.21 4.89 6.39
CA ALA A 403 -23.97 5.72 7.33
C ALA A 403 -24.70 6.86 6.61
N ARG A 404 -24.01 7.56 5.69
CA ARG A 404 -24.64 8.60 4.85
C ARG A 404 -25.78 8.05 3.99
N GLN A 405 -25.64 6.85 3.43
CA GLN A 405 -26.71 6.20 2.68
C GLN A 405 -27.92 5.83 3.54
N LYS A 406 -27.68 5.36 4.78
CA LYS A 406 -28.76 5.08 5.75
C LYS A 406 -29.48 6.36 6.19
N MET A 407 -28.77 7.48 6.32
CA MET A 407 -29.33 8.78 6.68
C MET A 407 -30.05 9.49 5.51
N LYS A 408 -29.78 9.11 4.26
CA LYS A 408 -30.56 9.61 3.11
C LYS A 408 -31.99 9.10 3.24
N LYS A 409 -32.83 9.91 3.87
CA LYS A 409 -34.28 9.69 3.95
C LYS A 409 -34.78 9.69 2.51
N ASN A 410 -35.15 8.52 1.98
CA ASN A 410 -35.77 8.45 0.67
C ASN A 410 -37.03 9.29 0.70
N LEU A 411 -37.17 10.23 -0.23
CA LEU A 411 -38.37 11.01 -0.36
C LEU A 411 -39.52 10.09 -0.77
N SER A 412 -40.55 10.04 0.07
CA SER A 412 -41.72 9.21 -0.17
C SER A 412 -42.63 9.85 -1.23
N VAL A 413 -42.99 9.08 -2.25
CA VAL A 413 -43.73 9.57 -3.42
C VAL A 413 -44.98 8.72 -3.68
N THR A 414 -46.10 9.36 -3.87
CA THR A 414 -47.32 8.74 -4.45
C THR A 414 -47.40 9.08 -5.92
N ILE A 415 -47.66 8.07 -6.78
CA ILE A 415 -47.88 8.27 -8.21
C ILE A 415 -49.37 8.22 -8.49
N ILE A 416 -49.87 9.24 -9.25
CA ILE A 416 -51.26 9.27 -9.75
C ILE A 416 -51.25 9.08 -11.26
N CYS A 417 -51.92 8.05 -11.74
CA CYS A 417 -51.99 7.73 -13.16
C CYS A 417 -53.41 7.30 -13.58
N MET A 418 -53.93 7.93 -14.65
CA MET A 418 -55.27 7.60 -15.18
C MET A 418 -55.26 6.60 -16.33
N THR A 419 -54.12 6.34 -16.94
CA THR A 419 -54.03 5.58 -18.21
C THR A 419 -53.86 4.06 -18.08
N GLY A 420 -54.00 3.52 -16.85
CA GLY A 420 -54.02 2.07 -16.59
C GLY A 420 -52.69 1.48 -16.11
N ILE A 421 -52.69 0.16 -15.86
CA ILE A 421 -51.59 -0.55 -15.17
C ILE A 421 -50.25 -0.44 -15.92
N GLY A 422 -50.26 -0.57 -17.26
CA GLY A 422 -49.02 -0.55 -18.05
C GLY A 422 -48.27 0.78 -17.94
N THR A 423 -48.98 1.89 -18.04
CA THR A 423 -48.39 3.23 -17.97
C THR A 423 -47.89 3.56 -16.56
N SER A 424 -48.67 3.22 -15.54
CA SER A 424 -48.26 3.45 -14.14
C SER A 424 -47.02 2.63 -13.76
N GLN A 425 -46.93 1.36 -14.21
CA GLN A 425 -45.74 0.54 -14.03
C GLN A 425 -44.52 1.12 -14.77
N PHE A 426 -44.69 1.57 -16.01
CA PHE A 426 -43.61 2.18 -16.79
C PHE A 426 -43.07 3.43 -16.07
N VAL A 427 -43.97 4.34 -15.67
CA VAL A 427 -43.59 5.56 -14.94
C VAL A 427 -42.86 5.21 -13.64
N SER A 428 -43.39 4.27 -12.85
CA SER A 428 -42.81 3.80 -11.61
C SER A 428 -41.40 3.23 -11.81
N MET A 429 -41.22 2.32 -12.77
CA MET A 429 -39.92 1.71 -13.06
C MET A 429 -38.90 2.73 -13.58
N LYS A 430 -39.34 3.67 -14.43
CA LYS A 430 -38.47 4.74 -14.96
C LYS A 430 -38.05 5.70 -13.85
N LEU A 431 -38.95 6.06 -12.95
CA LEU A 431 -38.65 6.88 -11.78
C LEU A 431 -37.67 6.20 -10.81
N LYS A 432 -37.91 4.95 -10.44
CA LYS A 432 -36.98 4.17 -9.59
C LYS A 432 -35.57 4.07 -10.16
N ARG A 433 -35.45 3.93 -11.47
CA ARG A 433 -34.15 3.87 -12.15
C ARG A 433 -33.42 5.22 -12.19
N LEU A 434 -34.16 6.32 -12.41
CA LEU A 434 -33.58 7.64 -12.61
C LEU A 434 -33.37 8.40 -11.30
N PHE A 435 -34.12 8.06 -10.26
CA PHE A 435 -34.13 8.72 -8.95
C PHE A 435 -34.14 7.66 -7.84
N PRO A 436 -33.01 7.01 -7.55
CA PRO A 436 -32.91 5.99 -6.50
C PRO A 436 -33.18 6.55 -5.11
N GLU A 437 -33.14 7.87 -4.95
CA GLU A 437 -33.42 8.62 -3.73
C GLU A 437 -34.92 8.76 -3.41
N ILE A 438 -35.83 8.27 -4.27
CA ILE A 438 -37.26 8.27 -4.00
C ILE A 438 -37.78 6.87 -3.66
N GLU A 439 -38.71 6.81 -2.72
CA GLU A 439 -39.46 5.62 -2.36
C GLU A 439 -40.91 5.75 -2.85
N ILE A 440 -41.33 4.93 -3.80
CA ILE A 440 -42.71 4.93 -4.28
C ILE A 440 -43.57 4.16 -3.27
N LYS A 441 -44.36 4.89 -2.47
CA LYS A 441 -45.22 4.31 -1.44
C LYS A 441 -46.44 3.64 -2.04
N GLN A 442 -47.09 4.30 -3.01
CA GLN A 442 -48.29 3.78 -3.66
C GLN A 442 -48.46 4.36 -5.05
N ILE A 443 -49.27 3.67 -5.83
CA ILE A 443 -49.74 4.12 -7.15
C ILE A 443 -51.25 4.09 -7.12
N ILE A 444 -51.89 5.22 -7.36
CA ILE A 444 -53.36 5.35 -7.28
C ILE A 444 -53.94 5.96 -8.57
N SER A 445 -55.24 5.83 -8.71
CA SER A 445 -56.00 6.45 -9.82
C SER A 445 -56.34 7.91 -9.45
N GLY A 446 -56.66 8.75 -10.45
CA GLY A 446 -57.06 10.14 -10.24
C GLY A 446 -58.26 10.30 -9.33
N ASN A 447 -59.23 9.36 -9.36
CA ASN A 447 -60.43 9.37 -8.54
C ASN A 447 -60.13 9.11 -7.03
N GLN A 448 -58.95 8.60 -6.72
CA GLN A 448 -58.53 8.36 -5.32
C GLN A 448 -57.65 9.49 -4.78
N ALA A 449 -57.43 10.56 -5.54
CA ALA A 449 -56.60 11.68 -5.12
C ALA A 449 -57.16 12.41 -3.89
N ASP A 450 -58.46 12.39 -3.72
CA ASP A 450 -59.12 13.04 -2.54
C ASP A 450 -58.81 12.31 -1.23
N SER A 451 -58.47 11.02 -1.28
CA SER A 451 -58.12 10.23 -0.09
C SER A 451 -56.67 10.35 0.39
N LEU A 452 -55.84 11.14 -0.31
CA LEU A 452 -54.45 11.36 0.06
C LEU A 452 -54.33 12.22 1.31
N GLU A 453 -53.57 11.72 2.28
CA GLU A 453 -53.21 12.47 3.48
C GLU A 453 -51.87 13.20 3.25
N PRO A 454 -51.78 14.50 3.60
CA PRO A 454 -50.56 15.27 3.37
C PRO A 454 -49.31 14.69 4.03
N GLU A 455 -49.44 14.03 5.16
CA GLU A 455 -48.33 13.48 5.95
C GLU A 455 -47.83 12.11 5.46
N ALA A 456 -48.57 11.47 4.53
CA ALA A 456 -48.24 10.10 4.05
C ALA A 456 -47.12 10.08 3.01
N GLN A 457 -46.86 11.21 2.35
CA GLN A 457 -45.82 11.34 1.29
C GLN A 457 -45.22 12.75 1.28
N ASP A 458 -43.96 12.85 0.83
CA ASP A 458 -43.26 14.13 0.70
C ASP A 458 -43.75 14.94 -0.51
N PHE A 459 -44.18 14.27 -1.59
CA PHE A 459 -44.81 14.88 -2.76
C PHE A 459 -45.52 13.83 -3.62
N VAL A 460 -46.25 14.32 -4.61
CA VAL A 460 -47.01 13.50 -5.56
C VAL A 460 -46.51 13.74 -6.98
N ILE A 461 -46.34 12.68 -7.75
CA ILE A 461 -46.12 12.74 -9.20
C ILE A 461 -47.41 12.33 -9.90
N SER A 462 -47.99 13.21 -10.70
CA SER A 462 -49.25 12.95 -11.37
C SER A 462 -49.15 13.10 -12.90
N THR A 463 -49.72 12.13 -13.64
CA THR A 463 -49.85 12.21 -15.08
C THR A 463 -51.09 13.01 -15.55
N VAL A 464 -51.86 13.52 -14.60
CA VAL A 464 -53.03 14.37 -14.83
C VAL A 464 -52.96 15.62 -13.97
N PRO A 465 -53.53 16.75 -14.41
CA PRO A 465 -53.56 17.97 -13.62
C PRO A 465 -54.45 17.76 -12.38
N ILE A 466 -53.83 17.70 -11.21
CA ILE A 466 -54.48 17.59 -9.90
C ILE A 466 -53.93 18.69 -9.02
N TYR A 467 -54.83 19.31 -8.23
CA TYR A 467 -54.45 20.22 -7.18
C TYR A 467 -55.02 19.70 -5.85
N LYS A 468 -54.17 19.64 -4.83
CA LYS A 468 -54.62 19.32 -3.47
C LYS A 468 -53.90 20.21 -2.46
N GLU A 469 -54.67 20.86 -1.62
CA GLU A 469 -54.10 21.76 -0.59
C GLU A 469 -53.22 20.97 0.39
N GLY A 470 -52.06 21.49 0.70
CA GLY A 470 -51.10 20.86 1.60
C GLY A 470 -50.20 19.77 0.96
N ILE A 471 -50.40 19.42 -0.30
CA ILE A 471 -49.58 18.43 -1.04
C ILE A 471 -48.97 19.06 -2.27
N GLU A 472 -47.67 18.95 -2.42
CA GLU A 472 -47.00 19.38 -3.62
C GLU A 472 -47.11 18.33 -4.73
N VAL A 473 -47.72 18.71 -5.87
CA VAL A 473 -47.97 17.80 -6.99
C VAL A 473 -47.14 18.21 -8.19
N LEU A 474 -46.29 17.31 -8.65
CA LEU A 474 -45.52 17.47 -9.89
C LEU A 474 -46.26 16.81 -11.04
N HIS A 475 -46.82 17.64 -11.93
CA HIS A 475 -47.46 17.16 -13.16
C HIS A 475 -46.41 16.77 -14.20
N VAL A 476 -46.53 15.52 -14.72
CA VAL A 476 -45.61 14.93 -15.70
C VAL A 476 -46.38 14.29 -16.85
N SER A 477 -45.73 14.14 -18.00
CA SER A 477 -46.27 13.35 -19.11
C SER A 477 -46.23 11.83 -18.80
N SER A 478 -47.17 11.08 -19.38
CA SER A 478 -47.26 9.61 -19.19
C SER A 478 -46.02 8.82 -19.68
N VAL A 479 -45.14 9.49 -20.45
CA VAL A 479 -43.86 8.88 -20.93
C VAL A 479 -42.63 9.41 -20.20
N LEU A 480 -42.81 10.34 -19.25
CA LEU A 480 -41.72 11.04 -18.56
C LEU A 480 -40.71 11.62 -19.56
N SER A 481 -41.07 12.78 -20.14
CA SER A 481 -40.20 13.51 -21.05
C SER A 481 -38.91 14.00 -20.35
N GLU A 482 -37.91 14.39 -21.13
CA GLU A 482 -36.68 14.95 -20.59
C GLU A 482 -36.91 16.21 -19.73
N THR A 483 -37.89 17.03 -20.15
CA THR A 483 -38.30 18.21 -19.37
C THR A 483 -38.94 17.81 -18.02
N ASP A 484 -39.69 16.72 -17.96
CA ASP A 484 -40.27 16.23 -16.71
C ASP A 484 -39.17 15.70 -15.77
N ILE A 485 -38.20 14.96 -16.34
CA ILE A 485 -37.05 14.43 -15.59
C ILE A 485 -36.25 15.59 -14.99
N GLN A 486 -35.97 16.64 -15.74
CA GLN A 486 -35.26 17.83 -15.24
C GLN A 486 -36.04 18.54 -14.12
N ARG A 487 -37.37 18.62 -14.26
CA ARG A 487 -38.25 19.26 -13.27
C ARG A 487 -38.26 18.44 -11.95
N ILE A 488 -38.39 17.13 -12.05
CA ILE A 488 -38.33 16.23 -10.88
C ILE A 488 -36.96 16.34 -10.21
N ARG A 489 -35.86 16.30 -10.98
CA ARG A 489 -34.50 16.44 -10.44
C ARG A 489 -34.30 17.74 -9.68
N LYS A 490 -34.73 18.85 -10.28
CA LYS A 490 -34.65 20.18 -9.63
C LYS A 490 -35.50 20.25 -8.36
N TYR A 491 -36.65 19.59 -8.35
CA TYR A 491 -37.51 19.53 -7.17
C TYR A 491 -36.88 18.70 -6.04
N ILE A 492 -36.38 17.51 -6.37
CA ILE A 492 -35.68 16.64 -5.39
C ILE A 492 -34.48 17.40 -4.82
N GLN A 493 -33.67 18.02 -5.67
CA GLN A 493 -32.53 18.83 -5.22
C GLN A 493 -32.99 19.96 -4.26
N LYS A 494 -34.05 20.66 -4.58
CA LYS A 494 -34.59 21.71 -3.69
C LYS A 494 -35.07 21.16 -2.35
N LYS A 495 -35.77 20.02 -2.32
CA LYS A 495 -36.23 19.39 -1.09
C LYS A 495 -35.08 18.82 -0.25
N THR A 496 -34.09 18.21 -0.89
CA THR A 496 -32.89 17.70 -0.20
C THR A 496 -31.93 18.82 0.19
N SER A 497 -31.87 19.95 -0.54
CA SER A 497 -31.06 21.10 -0.16
C SER A 497 -31.66 21.88 1.02
N HIS A 498 -32.98 21.89 1.23
CA HIS A 498 -33.56 22.43 2.46
C HIS A 498 -33.18 21.63 3.72
N LEU A 499 -32.87 20.34 3.59
CA LEU A 499 -32.22 19.54 4.64
C LEU A 499 -30.70 19.80 4.70
N GLN A 500 -30.12 20.43 3.67
CA GLN A 500 -28.72 20.81 3.53
C GLN A 500 -28.47 22.33 3.67
N GLU A 501 -29.49 23.19 3.72
CA GLU A 501 -29.31 24.64 3.89
C GLU A 501 -28.80 25.05 5.28
N GLU A 502 -28.77 24.15 6.25
CA GLU A 502 -27.90 24.29 7.43
C GLU A 502 -26.41 23.96 7.13
N ASN A 503 -26.10 23.40 5.97
CA ASN A 503 -24.77 23.02 5.50
C ASN A 503 -24.38 23.76 4.21
N THR A 504 -24.40 25.07 4.17
CA THR A 504 -23.60 25.78 3.16
C THR A 504 -22.13 25.63 3.54
N GLU A 505 -21.33 25.16 2.61
CA GLU A 505 -19.87 24.91 2.68
C GLU A 505 -19.07 26.03 3.39
N TYR A 506 -19.62 27.24 3.45
CA TYR A 506 -19.02 28.42 4.07
C TYR A 506 -19.68 28.86 5.40
N PHE A 507 -20.84 28.30 5.79
CA PHE A 507 -21.53 28.72 7.00
C PHE A 507 -20.72 28.36 8.26
N TYR A 508 -20.25 27.13 8.34
CA TYR A 508 -19.40 26.68 9.45
C TYR A 508 -18.01 27.33 9.40
N LEU A 509 -17.42 27.50 8.21
CA LEU A 509 -16.14 28.17 8.08
C LEU A 509 -16.22 29.63 8.59
N LYS A 510 -17.29 30.37 8.27
CA LYS A 510 -17.53 31.71 8.78
C LYS A 510 -17.71 31.76 10.30
N LYS A 511 -18.34 30.74 10.88
CA LYS A 511 -18.59 30.64 12.32
C LYS A 511 -17.29 30.39 13.09
N PHE A 512 -16.35 29.65 12.53
CA PHE A 512 -15.09 29.29 13.16
C PHE A 512 -13.92 30.20 12.82
N LEU A 513 -14.01 31.01 11.76
CA LEU A 513 -12.99 32.02 11.47
C LEU A 513 -13.12 33.20 12.43
N ASN A 514 -12.10 33.34 13.30
CA ASN A 514 -12.02 34.45 14.25
C ASN A 514 -10.77 35.28 13.97
N SER A 515 -10.95 36.59 13.81
CA SER A 515 -9.83 37.53 13.57
C SER A 515 -8.84 37.61 14.71
N SER A 516 -9.27 37.31 15.96
CA SER A 516 -8.39 37.33 17.12
C SER A 516 -7.32 36.22 17.10
N ILE A 517 -7.63 35.08 16.46
CA ILE A 517 -6.72 33.94 16.33
C ILE A 517 -6.17 33.76 14.89
N SER A 518 -6.56 34.62 13.96
CA SER A 518 -6.04 34.61 12.61
C SER A 518 -4.75 35.44 12.51
N ILE A 519 -3.73 34.90 11.89
CA ILE A 519 -2.43 35.58 11.70
C ILE A 519 -2.13 35.60 10.20
N MET A 520 -1.83 36.78 9.65
CA MET A 520 -1.55 36.98 8.24
C MET A 520 -0.17 37.58 8.06
N ASN A 521 0.47 37.28 6.93
CA ASN A 521 1.77 37.84 6.52
C ASN A 521 2.88 37.64 7.55
N CYS A 522 2.95 36.43 8.17
CA CYS A 522 4.05 36.07 9.07
C CYS A 522 5.19 35.38 8.29
N ASP A 523 6.43 35.75 8.62
CA ASP A 523 7.63 35.13 8.04
C ASP A 523 8.19 34.11 9.04
N LEU A 524 7.61 32.89 9.00
CA LEU A 524 8.01 31.75 9.83
C LEU A 524 8.77 30.73 8.98
N LYS A 525 9.81 30.13 9.56
CA LYS A 525 10.75 29.28 8.83
C LYS A 525 10.53 27.78 9.05
N SER A 526 9.72 27.41 10.03
CA SER A 526 9.46 26.01 10.34
C SER A 526 8.01 25.77 10.77
N LYS A 527 7.55 24.52 10.65
CA LYS A 527 6.21 24.11 11.10
C LYS A 527 6.08 24.24 12.63
N GLU A 528 7.17 24.01 13.36
CA GLU A 528 7.20 24.13 14.82
C GLU A 528 6.94 25.57 15.27
N GLU A 529 7.49 26.55 14.55
CA GLU A 529 7.23 27.96 14.81
C GLU A 529 5.78 28.32 14.56
N VAL A 530 5.18 27.78 13.49
CA VAL A 530 3.75 27.98 13.16
C VAL A 530 2.84 27.39 14.24
N ILE A 531 3.08 26.15 14.64
CA ILE A 531 2.28 25.45 15.68
C ILE A 531 2.38 26.20 17.01
N LYS A 532 3.58 26.60 17.43
CA LYS A 532 3.78 27.37 18.68
C LYS A 532 3.09 28.72 18.63
N LEU A 533 3.18 29.44 17.50
CA LEU A 533 2.57 30.75 17.35
C LEU A 533 1.03 30.68 17.39
N LEU A 534 0.44 29.79 16.59
CA LEU A 534 -1.03 29.62 16.54
C LEU A 534 -1.57 29.03 17.83
N GLY A 535 -0.94 27.97 18.35
CA GLY A 535 -1.33 27.34 19.61
C GLY A 535 -1.21 28.28 20.80
N GLY A 536 -0.13 29.05 20.88
CA GLY A 536 0.03 30.08 21.92
C GLY A 536 -1.04 31.16 21.87
N ARG A 537 -1.46 31.57 20.66
CA ARG A 537 -2.56 32.51 20.47
C ARG A 537 -3.90 31.92 20.93
N MET A 538 -4.18 30.65 20.58
CA MET A 538 -5.39 29.95 21.02
C MET A 538 -5.43 29.76 22.55
N ILE A 539 -4.29 29.51 23.20
CA ILE A 539 -4.16 29.45 24.67
C ILE A 539 -4.45 30.82 25.28
N SER A 540 -3.83 31.89 24.76
CA SER A 540 -4.02 33.25 25.29
C SER A 540 -5.44 33.77 25.17
N GLU A 541 -6.18 33.35 24.14
CA GLU A 541 -7.59 33.67 23.92
C GLU A 541 -8.54 32.71 24.65
N GLY A 542 -7.98 31.69 25.33
CA GLY A 542 -8.76 30.74 26.15
C GLY A 542 -9.57 29.70 25.36
N TYR A 543 -9.22 29.46 24.08
CA TYR A 543 -9.85 28.42 23.26
C TYR A 543 -9.38 27.02 23.63
N VAL A 544 -8.10 26.90 24.02
CA VAL A 544 -7.45 25.62 24.37
C VAL A 544 -6.65 25.75 25.67
N ASP A 545 -6.27 24.65 26.28
CA ASP A 545 -5.39 24.64 27.45
C ASP A 545 -3.90 24.60 27.11
N GLU A 546 -3.03 24.63 28.12
CA GLU A 546 -1.57 24.67 27.97
C GLU A 546 -0.99 23.38 27.36
N GLY A 547 -1.70 22.24 27.45
CA GLY A 547 -1.30 20.95 26.89
C GLY A 547 -1.52 20.83 25.39
N TYR A 548 -2.30 21.73 24.78
CA TYR A 548 -2.70 21.67 23.39
C TYR A 548 -1.49 21.60 22.41
N ILE A 549 -0.49 22.47 22.61
CA ILE A 549 0.67 22.53 21.72
C ILE A 549 1.45 21.21 21.71
N GLN A 550 1.62 20.60 22.88
CA GLN A 550 2.31 19.33 23.01
C GLN A 550 1.54 18.21 22.31
N SER A 551 0.22 18.16 22.48
CA SER A 551 -0.65 17.19 21.81
C SER A 551 -0.65 17.35 20.27
N VAL A 552 -0.56 18.61 19.77
CA VAL A 552 -0.39 18.85 18.33
C VAL A 552 0.94 18.30 17.82
N PHE A 553 2.03 18.46 18.56
CA PHE A 553 3.32 17.89 18.18
C PHE A 553 3.30 16.37 18.17
N GLU A 554 2.73 15.74 19.17
CA GLU A 554 2.56 14.28 19.22
C GLU A 554 1.73 13.76 18.04
N ARG A 555 0.72 14.52 17.62
CA ARG A 555 -0.07 14.20 16.43
C ARG A 555 0.74 14.34 15.14
N GLU A 556 1.56 15.40 15.02
CA GLU A 556 2.43 15.63 13.85
C GLU A 556 3.57 14.62 13.73
N GLU A 557 4.06 14.06 14.84
CA GLU A 557 5.07 13.00 14.84
C GLU A 557 4.55 11.68 14.27
N LEU A 558 3.24 11.40 14.41
CA LEU A 558 2.62 10.21 13.83
C LEU A 558 2.46 10.31 12.31
N SER A 559 2.03 11.44 11.84
CA SER A 559 1.85 11.74 10.41
C SER A 559 1.66 13.23 10.21
N GLU A 560 2.27 13.79 9.16
CA GLU A 560 2.09 15.20 8.83
C GLU A 560 0.63 15.51 8.49
N THR A 561 0.09 16.61 9.06
CA THR A 561 -1.27 17.09 8.80
C THR A 561 -1.40 17.94 7.53
N SER A 562 -0.45 17.82 6.62
CA SER A 562 -0.48 18.48 5.30
C SER A 562 -1.51 17.84 4.38
N VAL A 563 -2.47 18.63 3.91
CA VAL A 563 -3.53 18.21 2.97
C VAL A 563 -3.20 18.53 1.51
N GLY A 564 -1.97 18.93 1.22
CA GLY A 564 -1.55 19.34 -0.11
C GLY A 564 -1.87 20.80 -0.43
N SER A 565 -1.52 21.24 -1.65
CA SER A 565 -1.78 22.63 -2.13
C SER A 565 -1.29 23.73 -1.17
N LEU A 566 -0.18 23.49 -0.43
CA LEU A 566 0.40 24.39 0.56
C LEU A 566 -0.50 24.64 1.79
N VAL A 567 -1.41 23.70 2.10
CA VAL A 567 -2.30 23.78 3.27
C VAL A 567 -1.95 22.65 4.23
N ALA A 568 -1.93 22.95 5.52
CA ALA A 568 -1.87 21.99 6.61
C ALA A 568 -2.90 22.35 7.69
N ILE A 569 -3.38 21.34 8.43
CA ILE A 569 -4.37 21.51 9.51
C ILE A 569 -3.81 20.87 10.79
N PRO A 570 -2.81 21.48 11.44
CA PRO A 570 -2.27 20.96 12.68
C PRO A 570 -3.34 21.02 13.78
N HIS A 571 -3.55 19.91 14.48
CA HIS A 571 -4.57 19.80 15.54
C HIS A 571 -4.17 18.76 16.58
N ALA A 572 -4.76 18.81 17.74
CA ALA A 572 -4.55 17.86 18.83
C ALA A 572 -5.49 16.66 18.72
N PHE A 573 -5.08 15.50 19.22
CA PHE A 573 -5.96 14.31 19.28
C PHE A 573 -7.06 14.43 20.33
N GLU A 574 -6.80 15.00 21.48
CA GLU A 574 -7.71 14.98 22.62
C GLU A 574 -8.09 16.37 23.12
N GLY A 575 -9.24 16.40 23.79
CA GLY A 575 -9.99 17.52 24.32
C GLY A 575 -9.24 18.57 25.12
N HIS A 576 -8.28 19.22 24.48
CA HIS A 576 -7.68 20.44 25.00
C HIS A 576 -8.53 21.69 24.72
N ILE A 577 -9.74 21.51 24.18
CA ILE A 577 -10.65 22.60 23.79
C ILE A 577 -11.45 23.07 25.00
N ARG A 578 -11.47 24.40 25.24
CA ARG A 578 -12.20 25.05 26.35
C ARG A 578 -13.39 25.89 25.90
N LYS A 579 -13.43 26.34 24.61
CA LYS A 579 -14.53 27.14 24.04
C LYS A 579 -15.02 26.55 22.74
#